data_8784b50dddfe25a539c8c061f2829bf0
#
_entry.id   8784b50dddfe25a539c8c061f2829bf0
#
_cell.length_a   1.000
_cell.length_b   1.000
_cell.length_c   1.000
_cell.angle_alpha   90.00
_cell.angle_beta   90.00
_cell.angle_gamma   90.00
#
_symmetry.space_group_name_H-M   'P 1'
#
loop_
_entity.id
_entity.type
_entity.pdbx_description
1 polymer ?
#
loop_
_entity_poly.entity_id
_entity_poly.type
_entity_poly.pdbx_seq_one_letter_code
_entity_poly.pdbx_strand_id
1 'polypeptide(L)'
;MRRVVITGMGIVSSIGNNTQEVLSSLHEARSGISRAEKYAEMGFRSQVQGAPTLDPAGVIDRRAMRFLAGGAAWNHVAMEQAIQDSGLEPSDVSNIRTGIIMGSGGPSARTIVEAADTTRTKGPKRVGPFAVRNDGTAFVALLAIPLLTTVNSGLLAGPLPPMVGCA
;
A
#
# COMPACT_ATOMS: atom_id res chain seq x y z
N MET A 1 28.04 -14.23 14.00
CA MET A 1 27.20 -13.50 13.04
C MET A 1 25.76 -13.95 13.24
N ARG A 2 24.77 -13.04 13.40
CA ARG A 2 23.36 -13.44 13.51
C ARG A 2 22.84 -13.79 12.12
N ARG A 3 22.20 -14.93 11.97
CA ARG A 3 21.58 -15.33 10.70
C ARG A 3 20.20 -14.67 10.59
N VAL A 4 19.87 -14.18 9.40
CA VAL A 4 18.56 -13.63 9.08
C VAL A 4 17.91 -14.55 8.04
N VAL A 5 16.64 -14.83 8.21
CA VAL A 5 15.85 -15.69 7.33
C VAL A 5 14.58 -14.97 6.89
N ILE A 6 14.11 -15.28 5.69
CA ILE A 6 12.79 -14.86 5.19
C ILE A 6 11.82 -15.96 5.61
N THR A 7 10.77 -15.60 6.34
CA THR A 7 9.79 -16.56 6.88
C THR A 7 8.47 -16.55 6.12
N GLY A 8 8.16 -15.49 5.39
CA GLY A 8 6.95 -15.41 4.58
C GLY A 8 7.04 -14.35 3.51
N MET A 9 6.28 -14.53 2.44
CA MET A 9 6.20 -13.61 1.31
C MET A 9 4.76 -13.34 0.92
N GLY A 10 4.48 -12.10 0.54
CA GLY A 10 3.21 -11.71 -0.07
C GLY A 10 3.45 -10.74 -1.20
N ILE A 11 2.67 -10.85 -2.25
CA ILE A 11 2.82 -10.04 -3.44
C ILE A 11 1.48 -9.78 -4.12
N VAL A 12 1.30 -8.53 -4.56
CA VAL A 12 0.24 -8.14 -5.50
C VAL A 12 0.88 -7.36 -6.63
N SER A 13 0.75 -7.84 -7.84
CA SER A 13 1.38 -7.27 -9.02
C SER A 13 0.49 -7.38 -10.26
N SER A 14 0.93 -6.80 -11.37
CA SER A 14 0.22 -6.93 -12.66
C SER A 14 0.23 -8.35 -13.24
N ILE A 15 1.12 -9.24 -12.77
CA ILE A 15 1.23 -10.61 -13.26
C ILE A 15 0.65 -11.65 -12.29
N GLY A 16 0.10 -11.22 -11.15
CA GLY A 16 -0.55 -12.10 -10.19
C GLY A 16 -0.85 -11.41 -8.88
N ASN A 17 -1.83 -11.93 -8.17
CA ASN A 17 -2.37 -11.37 -6.92
C ASN A 17 -1.85 -12.11 -5.67
N ASN A 18 -1.04 -13.14 -5.87
CA ASN A 18 -0.39 -13.92 -4.82
C ASN A 18 0.90 -14.54 -5.37
N THR A 19 1.68 -15.14 -4.49
CA THR A 19 3.00 -15.72 -4.83
C THR A 19 2.88 -16.82 -5.88
N GLN A 20 1.85 -17.64 -5.83
CA GLN A 20 1.69 -18.76 -6.77
C GLN A 20 1.32 -18.30 -8.18
N GLU A 21 0.40 -17.34 -8.30
CA GLU A 21 0.03 -16.76 -9.58
C GLU A 21 1.22 -16.04 -10.24
N VAL A 22 1.99 -15.30 -9.45
CA VAL A 22 3.20 -14.63 -9.94
C VAL A 22 4.23 -15.65 -10.42
N LEU A 23 4.45 -16.71 -9.65
CA LEU A 23 5.38 -17.79 -10.04
C LEU A 23 4.94 -18.47 -11.33
N SER A 24 3.66 -18.81 -11.46
CA SER A 24 3.08 -19.38 -12.69
C SER A 24 3.28 -18.43 -13.88
N SER A 25 2.99 -17.14 -13.70
CA SER A 25 3.16 -16.14 -14.75
C SER A 25 4.61 -15.99 -15.21
N LEU A 26 5.57 -16.09 -14.27
CA LEU A 26 7.00 -16.08 -14.59
C LEU A 26 7.42 -17.34 -15.36
N HIS A 27 6.97 -18.51 -14.94
CA HIS A 27 7.25 -19.77 -15.66
C HIS A 27 6.69 -19.80 -17.06
N GLU A 28 5.50 -19.25 -17.25
CA GLU A 28 4.81 -19.21 -18.53
C GLU A 28 5.17 -17.98 -19.38
N ALA A 29 6.05 -17.10 -18.87
CA ALA A 29 6.41 -15.83 -19.49
C ALA A 29 5.17 -14.96 -19.83
N ARG A 30 4.13 -14.99 -18.97
CA ARG A 30 2.92 -14.18 -19.15
C ARG A 30 3.20 -12.73 -18.82
N SER A 31 2.80 -11.83 -19.72
CA SER A 31 2.88 -10.38 -19.50
C SER A 31 1.66 -9.90 -18.73
N GLY A 32 1.89 -9.03 -17.74
CA GLY A 32 0.84 -8.30 -17.04
C GLY A 32 0.53 -6.93 -17.65
N ILE A 33 1.05 -6.67 -18.86
CA ILE A 33 0.80 -5.42 -19.57
C ILE A 33 -0.50 -5.54 -20.36
N SER A 34 -1.39 -4.59 -20.18
CA SER A 34 -2.69 -4.50 -20.84
C SER A 34 -2.92 -3.12 -21.43
N ARG A 35 -3.89 -3.01 -22.32
CA ARG A 35 -4.31 -1.72 -22.87
C ARG A 35 -4.99 -0.88 -21.80
N ALA A 36 -4.64 0.39 -21.71
CA ALA A 36 -5.21 1.38 -20.82
C ALA A 36 -6.18 2.28 -21.61
N GLU A 37 -7.46 1.94 -21.62
CA GLU A 37 -8.48 2.67 -22.36
C GLU A 37 -8.53 4.17 -21.98
N LYS A 38 -8.41 4.46 -20.69
CA LYS A 38 -8.36 5.85 -20.21
C LYS A 38 -7.19 6.65 -20.77
N TYR A 39 -6.04 6.01 -21.02
CA TYR A 39 -4.89 6.68 -21.60
C TYR A 39 -5.13 6.95 -23.10
N ALA A 40 -5.82 6.04 -23.79
CA ALA A 40 -6.23 6.23 -25.16
C ALA A 40 -7.23 7.41 -25.29
N GLU A 41 -8.25 7.45 -24.44
CA GLU A 41 -9.24 8.53 -24.36
C GLU A 41 -8.61 9.90 -24.08
N MET A 42 -7.58 9.94 -23.25
CA MET A 42 -6.83 11.16 -22.92
C MET A 42 -5.79 11.55 -23.98
N GLY A 43 -5.60 10.75 -25.03
CA GLY A 43 -4.63 11.02 -26.09
C GLY A 43 -3.17 10.81 -25.71
N PHE A 44 -2.89 9.99 -24.68
CA PHE A 44 -1.52 9.65 -24.32
C PHE A 44 -0.84 8.83 -25.43
N ARG A 45 0.46 9.06 -25.65
CA ARG A 45 1.25 8.27 -26.61
C ARG A 45 1.36 6.81 -26.19
N SER A 46 1.61 6.55 -24.90
CA SER A 46 1.61 5.21 -24.34
C SER A 46 0.20 4.87 -23.85
N GLN A 47 -0.38 3.84 -24.42
CA GLN A 47 -1.74 3.39 -24.12
C GLN A 47 -1.74 2.03 -23.44
N VAL A 48 -0.65 1.69 -22.76
CA VAL A 48 -0.50 0.41 -22.03
C VAL A 48 -0.19 0.67 -20.56
N GLN A 49 -0.61 -0.25 -19.73
CA GLN A 49 -0.35 -0.22 -18.29
C GLN A 49 -0.12 -1.62 -17.75
N GLY A 50 0.61 -1.73 -16.64
CA GLY A 50 0.62 -2.90 -15.78
C GLY A 50 -0.14 -2.57 -14.51
N ALA A 51 -1.32 -3.17 -14.33
CA ALA A 51 -2.14 -2.95 -13.15
C ALA A 51 -2.51 -4.29 -12.51
N PRO A 52 -2.50 -4.40 -11.17
CA PRO A 52 -3.04 -5.57 -10.49
C PRO A 52 -4.51 -5.77 -10.86
N THR A 53 -4.93 -7.02 -10.99
CA THR A 53 -6.33 -7.39 -11.27
C THR A 53 -7.17 -7.47 -10.00
N LEU A 54 -6.51 -7.55 -8.83
CA LEU A 54 -7.16 -7.59 -7.53
C LEU A 54 -7.87 -6.26 -7.24
N ASP A 55 -9.15 -6.34 -6.89
CA ASP A 55 -9.86 -5.22 -6.24
C ASP A 55 -9.70 -5.31 -4.72
N PRO A 56 -8.93 -4.42 -4.10
CA PRO A 56 -8.73 -4.45 -2.65
C PRO A 56 -10.02 -4.25 -1.85
N ALA A 57 -11.01 -3.57 -2.41
CA ALA A 57 -12.29 -3.31 -1.75
C ALA A 57 -13.11 -4.58 -1.48
N GLY A 58 -12.84 -5.65 -2.24
CA GLY A 58 -13.46 -6.96 -2.04
C GLY A 58 -12.80 -7.79 -0.92
N VAL A 59 -11.59 -7.42 -0.49
CA VAL A 59 -10.78 -8.19 0.46
C VAL A 59 -10.60 -7.45 1.79
N ILE A 60 -10.39 -6.14 1.74
CA ILE A 60 -10.09 -5.32 2.91
C ILE A 60 -11.39 -4.82 3.55
N ASP A 61 -11.44 -4.81 4.89
CA ASP A 61 -12.57 -4.24 5.62
C ASP A 61 -12.88 -2.79 5.18
N ARG A 62 -14.15 -2.50 5.03
CA ARG A 62 -14.63 -1.20 4.55
C ARG A 62 -14.17 -0.01 5.42
N ARG A 63 -13.94 -0.23 6.71
CA ARG A 63 -13.47 0.83 7.62
C ARG A 63 -12.01 1.14 7.34
N ALA A 64 -11.18 0.11 7.13
CA ALA A 64 -9.77 0.26 6.78
C ALA A 64 -9.60 0.91 5.40
N MET A 65 -10.41 0.51 4.41
CA MET A 65 -10.38 1.08 3.05
C MET A 65 -10.57 2.60 2.99
N ARG A 66 -11.23 3.22 3.95
CA ARG A 66 -11.40 4.70 4.00
C ARG A 66 -10.07 5.45 4.12
N PHE A 67 -9.05 4.79 4.62
CA PHE A 67 -7.75 5.38 4.92
C PHE A 67 -6.67 4.97 3.92
N LEU A 68 -6.97 4.00 3.04
CA LEU A 68 -6.03 3.43 2.11
C LEU A 68 -6.19 4.01 0.70
N ALA A 69 -5.13 4.54 0.15
CA ALA A 69 -5.04 4.80 -1.29
C ALA A 69 -4.74 3.49 -2.04
N GLY A 70 -4.90 3.46 -3.37
CA GLY A 70 -4.79 2.24 -4.15
C GLY A 70 -3.50 1.44 -3.90
N GLY A 71 -2.33 2.07 -3.95
CA GLY A 71 -1.06 1.40 -3.68
C GLY A 71 -0.95 0.88 -2.25
N ALA A 72 -1.47 1.65 -1.27
CA ALA A 72 -1.53 1.25 0.13
C ALA A 72 -2.43 0.03 0.35
N ALA A 73 -3.55 -0.04 -0.34
CA ALA A 73 -4.47 -1.16 -0.24
C ALA A 73 -3.86 -2.46 -0.78
N TRP A 74 -3.19 -2.44 -1.93
CA TRP A 74 -2.49 -3.62 -2.44
C TRP A 74 -1.35 -4.07 -1.52
N ASN A 75 -0.60 -3.14 -0.97
CA ASN A 75 0.44 -3.47 0.01
C ASN A 75 -0.13 -4.08 1.30
N HIS A 76 -1.30 -3.62 1.74
CA HIS A 76 -2.00 -4.22 2.89
C HIS A 76 -2.32 -5.70 2.63
N VAL A 77 -2.88 -6.02 1.46
CA VAL A 77 -3.16 -7.39 1.06
C VAL A 77 -1.87 -8.23 0.97
N ALA A 78 -0.81 -7.69 0.38
CA ALA A 78 0.47 -8.38 0.29
C ALA A 78 1.09 -8.63 1.69
N MET A 79 0.93 -7.69 2.64
CA MET A 79 1.39 -7.86 4.01
C MET A 79 0.61 -8.96 4.73
N GLU A 80 -0.71 -9.01 4.59
CA GLU A 80 -1.54 -10.08 5.15
C GLU A 80 -1.14 -11.45 4.60
N GLN A 81 -0.88 -11.56 3.31
CA GLN A 81 -0.36 -12.78 2.68
C GLN A 81 0.99 -13.20 3.30
N ALA A 82 1.91 -12.26 3.48
CA ALA A 82 3.22 -12.54 4.07
C ALA A 82 3.13 -13.02 5.52
N ILE A 83 2.22 -12.44 6.31
CA ILE A 83 1.97 -12.86 7.69
C ILE A 83 1.39 -14.28 7.73
N GLN A 84 0.41 -14.56 6.88
CA GLN A 84 -0.19 -15.90 6.76
C GLN A 84 0.84 -16.94 6.31
N ASP A 85 1.66 -16.62 5.31
CA ASP A 85 2.69 -17.50 4.79
C ASP A 85 3.78 -17.80 5.84
N SER A 86 4.09 -16.82 6.69
CA SER A 86 5.07 -16.98 7.77
C SER A 86 4.59 -17.86 8.94
N GLY A 87 3.27 -18.09 9.06
CA GLY A 87 2.67 -18.80 10.20
C GLY A 87 2.80 -18.06 11.54
N LEU A 88 3.06 -16.75 11.52
CA LEU A 88 3.15 -15.95 12.74
C LEU A 88 1.78 -15.74 13.40
N GLU A 89 1.73 -15.93 14.69
CA GLU A 89 0.55 -15.61 15.49
C GLU A 89 0.41 -14.08 15.70
N PRO A 90 -0.79 -13.55 15.93
CA PRO A 90 -1.00 -12.13 16.18
C PRO A 90 -0.12 -11.54 17.28
N SER A 91 0.21 -12.31 18.31
CA SER A 91 1.13 -11.93 19.40
C SER A 91 2.57 -11.75 18.94
N ASP A 92 2.99 -12.53 17.93
CA ASP A 92 4.33 -12.42 17.35
C ASP A 92 4.44 -11.21 16.42
N VAL A 93 3.35 -10.91 15.73
CA VAL A 93 3.25 -9.76 14.83
C VAL A 93 3.19 -8.46 15.64
N SER A 94 2.39 -8.42 16.72
CA SER A 94 2.16 -7.23 17.55
C SER A 94 2.94 -7.30 18.86
N ASN A 95 4.24 -6.99 18.84
CA ASN A 95 5.08 -6.92 20.03
C ASN A 95 6.23 -5.89 19.86
N ILE A 96 6.90 -5.57 20.99
CA ILE A 96 7.98 -4.57 21.02
C ILE A 96 9.24 -4.96 20.22
N ARG A 97 9.36 -6.20 19.80
CA ARG A 97 10.49 -6.71 19.01
C ARG A 97 10.20 -6.77 17.49
N THR A 98 8.95 -6.54 17.11
CA THR A 98 8.52 -6.52 15.73
C THR A 98 8.50 -5.09 15.22
N GLY A 99 9.12 -4.84 14.08
CA GLY A 99 9.13 -3.57 13.40
C GLY A 99 8.57 -3.70 12.00
N ILE A 100 8.07 -2.58 11.45
CA ILE A 100 7.61 -2.49 10.08
C ILE A 100 8.48 -1.49 9.32
N ILE A 101 8.92 -1.88 8.13
CA ILE A 101 9.62 -1.01 7.20
C ILE A 101 8.84 -1.02 5.89
N MET A 102 8.37 0.14 5.49
CA MET A 102 7.59 0.31 4.26
C MET A 102 8.20 1.41 3.40
N GLY A 103 8.13 1.24 2.10
CA GLY A 103 8.57 2.22 1.13
C GLY A 103 7.45 2.54 0.13
N SER A 104 7.40 3.79 -0.32
CA SER A 104 6.53 4.24 -1.39
C SER A 104 7.28 5.25 -2.24
N GLY A 105 7.11 5.18 -3.57
CA GLY A 105 7.71 6.12 -4.51
C GLY A 105 7.09 7.52 -4.47
N GLY A 106 5.99 7.71 -3.74
CA GLY A 106 5.30 8.98 -3.59
C GLY A 106 3.85 8.81 -3.14
N PRO A 107 3.17 9.92 -2.84
CA PRO A 107 1.75 9.90 -2.49
C PRO A 107 0.88 9.53 -3.70
N SER A 108 -0.37 9.18 -3.45
CA SER A 108 -1.34 8.91 -4.51
C SER A 108 -1.64 10.17 -5.33
N ALA A 109 -1.12 10.24 -6.55
CA ALA A 109 -1.37 11.35 -7.47
C ALA A 109 -2.89 11.56 -7.71
N ARG A 110 -3.66 10.48 -7.78
CA ARG A 110 -5.12 10.52 -7.90
C ARG A 110 -5.75 11.32 -6.75
N THR A 111 -5.39 11.00 -5.52
CA THR A 111 -5.95 11.65 -4.32
C THR A 111 -5.59 13.13 -4.27
N ILE A 112 -4.37 13.49 -4.69
CA ILE A 112 -3.93 14.88 -4.78
C ILE A 112 -4.78 15.65 -5.80
N VAL A 113 -4.98 15.08 -6.98
CA VAL A 113 -5.81 15.70 -8.03
C VAL A 113 -7.25 15.85 -7.56
N GLU A 114 -7.85 14.81 -6.99
CA GLU A 114 -9.22 14.86 -6.45
C GLU A 114 -9.38 15.93 -5.35
N ALA A 115 -8.39 16.06 -4.47
CA ALA A 115 -8.38 17.09 -3.43
C ALA A 115 -8.25 18.51 -4.03
N ALA A 116 -7.38 18.67 -5.03
CA ALA A 116 -7.20 19.94 -5.72
C ALA A 116 -8.48 20.35 -6.48
N ASP A 117 -9.12 19.43 -7.19
CA ASP A 117 -10.36 19.70 -7.93
C ASP A 117 -11.53 19.98 -6.97
N THR A 118 -11.61 19.25 -5.86
CA THR A 118 -12.60 19.53 -4.82
C THR A 118 -12.39 20.94 -4.24
N THR A 119 -11.14 21.33 -4.00
CA THR A 119 -10.82 22.67 -3.49
C THR A 119 -11.23 23.75 -4.47
N ARG A 120 -10.96 23.57 -5.76
CA ARG A 120 -11.30 24.54 -6.82
C ARG A 120 -12.80 24.65 -7.06
N THR A 121 -13.52 23.53 -7.04
CA THR A 121 -14.95 23.48 -7.42
C THR A 121 -15.89 23.68 -6.26
N LYS A 122 -15.55 23.17 -5.05
CA LYS A 122 -16.43 23.11 -3.87
C LYS A 122 -15.87 23.88 -2.67
N GLY A 123 -14.65 24.39 -2.79
CA GLY A 123 -13.95 25.10 -1.73
C GLY A 123 -13.21 24.19 -0.72
N PRO A 124 -12.23 24.74 0.01
CA PRO A 124 -11.33 23.98 0.87
C PRO A 124 -12.03 23.27 2.03
N LYS A 125 -13.17 23.78 2.51
CA LYS A 125 -13.96 23.15 3.58
C LYS A 125 -14.58 21.80 3.19
N ARG A 126 -14.63 21.49 1.91
CA ARG A 126 -15.17 20.22 1.38
C ARG A 126 -14.10 19.16 1.18
N VAL A 127 -12.85 19.52 1.31
CA VAL A 127 -11.74 18.55 1.34
C VAL A 127 -11.73 17.90 2.70
N GLY A 128 -12.13 16.63 2.76
CA GLY A 128 -12.18 15.90 4.02
C GLY A 128 -10.78 15.70 4.63
N PRO A 129 -10.67 15.51 5.95
CA PRO A 129 -9.39 15.32 6.64
C PRO A 129 -8.63 14.06 6.16
N PHE A 130 -9.33 13.13 5.54
CA PHE A 130 -8.75 11.88 5.01
C PHE A 130 -8.12 12.05 3.63
N ALA A 131 -8.44 13.11 2.89
CA ALA A 131 -7.83 13.38 1.59
C ALA A 131 -6.31 13.59 1.69
N VAL A 132 -5.84 14.19 2.79
CA VAL A 132 -4.40 14.43 3.05
C VAL A 132 -3.73 13.22 3.70
N ARG A 133 -4.49 12.35 4.38
CA ARG A 133 -3.97 11.15 5.04
C ARG A 133 -3.76 9.96 4.11
N ASN A 134 -4.22 10.04 2.89
CA ASN A 134 -3.98 9.02 1.85
C ASN A 134 -2.57 9.13 1.23
N ASP A 135 -1.67 9.86 1.84
CA ASP A 135 -0.26 9.87 1.47
C ASP A 135 0.50 8.69 2.09
N GLY A 136 1.75 8.48 1.69
CA GLY A 136 2.57 7.37 2.15
C GLY A 136 2.75 7.28 3.67
N THR A 137 2.57 8.36 4.40
CA THR A 137 2.74 8.43 5.87
C THR A 137 1.55 7.81 6.62
N ALA A 138 0.32 8.06 6.14
CA ALA A 138 -0.89 7.43 6.67
C ALA A 138 -0.89 5.91 6.45
N PHE A 139 -0.24 5.46 5.40
CA PHE A 139 -0.06 4.08 5.05
C PHE A 139 0.74 3.28 6.10
N VAL A 140 1.88 3.80 6.53
CA VAL A 140 2.70 3.18 7.57
C VAL A 140 1.93 3.12 8.90
N ALA A 141 1.22 4.20 9.24
CA ALA A 141 0.43 4.25 10.47
C ALA A 141 -0.72 3.23 10.47
N LEU A 142 -1.39 3.01 9.34
CA LEU A 142 -2.55 2.12 9.27
C LEU A 142 -2.17 0.64 9.26
N LEU A 143 -1.05 0.28 8.65
CA LEU A 143 -0.50 -1.08 8.75
C LEU A 143 0.10 -1.34 10.13
N ALA A 144 0.58 -0.31 10.80
CA ALA A 144 1.10 -0.42 12.15
C ALA A 144 0.01 -0.51 13.23
N ILE A 145 -1.20 0.01 13.00
CA ILE A 145 -2.27 0.00 14.02
C ILE A 145 -2.70 -1.41 14.45
N PRO A 146 -2.94 -2.39 13.58
CA PRO A 146 -3.20 -3.76 14.01
C PRO A 146 -1.97 -4.41 14.67
N LEU A 147 -0.77 -4.03 14.23
CA LEU A 147 0.51 -4.49 14.75
C LEU A 147 0.90 -3.78 16.06
N LEU A 148 0.40 -2.57 16.30
CA LEU A 148 0.79 -1.66 17.38
C LEU A 148 -0.31 -1.43 18.42
N THR A 149 -1.37 -2.23 18.48
CA THR A 149 -2.40 -2.06 19.51
C THR A 149 -1.86 -2.19 20.94
N THR A 150 -0.58 -2.47 21.10
CA THR A 150 0.12 -2.54 22.39
C THR A 150 1.28 -1.55 22.54
N VAL A 151 1.62 -0.76 21.52
CA VAL A 151 2.68 0.26 21.67
C VAL A 151 2.07 1.56 22.17
N ASN A 152 2.41 1.84 23.42
CA ASN A 152 2.13 3.05 24.18
C ASN A 152 2.09 4.31 23.28
N SER A 153 1.00 5.05 23.38
CA SER A 153 0.73 6.33 22.70
C SER A 153 1.81 7.43 22.86
N GLY A 154 2.87 7.14 23.58
CA GLY A 154 4.02 8.03 23.77
C GLY A 154 5.02 8.08 22.61
N LEU A 155 5.00 7.12 21.67
CA LEU A 155 5.99 7.07 20.58
C LEU A 155 5.55 7.82 19.32
N LEU A 156 4.29 8.22 19.23
CA LEU A 156 3.75 9.00 18.08
C LEU A 156 3.94 10.52 18.22
N ALA A 157 4.48 10.99 19.35
CA ALA A 157 4.64 12.43 19.62
C ALA A 157 6.08 12.95 19.48
N GLY A 158 7.03 12.11 19.03
CA GLY A 158 8.40 12.56 18.76
C GLY A 158 8.52 13.12 17.34
N PRO A 159 9.31 14.20 17.12
CA PRO A 159 9.60 14.66 15.78
C PRO A 159 10.33 13.54 15.01
N LEU A 160 9.78 13.19 13.85
CA LEU A 160 10.44 12.26 12.94
C LEU A 160 11.82 12.81 12.58
N PRO A 161 12.89 12.01 12.67
CA PRO A 161 14.19 12.45 12.19
C PRO A 161 14.10 12.78 10.70
N PRO A 162 14.82 13.80 10.21
CA PRO A 162 14.81 14.14 8.80
C PRO A 162 15.26 12.92 7.99
N MET A 163 14.46 12.53 7.02
CA MET A 163 14.83 11.47 6.07
C MET A 163 16.07 11.97 5.31
N VAL A 164 17.18 11.30 5.54
CA VAL A 164 18.39 11.50 4.75
C VAL A 164 18.07 11.00 3.34
N GLY A 165 18.03 11.93 2.39
CA GLY A 165 17.76 11.60 0.99
C GLY A 165 18.82 10.65 0.47
N CYS A 166 18.40 9.55 -0.15
CA CYS A 166 19.24 8.80 -1.06
C CYS A 166 19.38 9.63 -2.35
N ALA A 167 20.59 10.07 -2.61
CA ALA A 167 21.00 10.61 -3.91
C ALA A 167 21.07 9.49 -4.94
#